data_ea258eec3fd96abff05c8c306d40ec64
#
_entry.id   ea258eec3fd96abff05c8c306d40ec64
#
_cell.length_a   1.000
_cell.length_b   1.000
_cell.length_c   1.000
_cell.angle_alpha   90.00
_cell.angle_beta   90.00
_cell.angle_gamma   90.00
#
_symmetry.space_group_name_H-M   'P 1'
#
loop_
_entity.id
_entity.type
_entity.pdbx_description
1 polymer ?
#
loop_
_entity_poly.entity_id
_entity_poly.type
_entity_poly.pdbx_seq_one_letter_code
_entity_poly.pdbx_strand_id
1 'polypeptide(L)'
;MISLVGIGNFCSELVDKFSQYPQYNTYSIDTIKNKSDTFIISQFKNSEEYEKNYSEKLNSFIKDENEEISVFLDGSEGISGLILRFLENFKNRKINIYYIRSDLELMGNIEKLQDKISFSILQEYTRSGLFQSFIAFDKINLEKMLANVSILYINDSLAELISSTSHYINVYNNIKPVLSNTIELSNLGRIQAYGLSEIGNTQVKWFFELNNIEEITYYFAINSNTLKKEKNLLQKIKNQVKEKQKENVKILFNIYETSYEQNFVYCVGRTKFIQSPNQT
;
A
#
# COMPACT_ATOMS: atom_id res chain seq x y z
N MET A 1 17.25 -0.47 5.10
CA MET A 1 16.34 0.64 5.44
C MET A 1 15.56 1.01 4.19
N ILE A 2 14.38 1.60 4.33
CA ILE A 2 13.49 1.98 3.22
C ILE A 2 13.20 3.47 3.35
N SER A 3 13.29 4.22 2.26
CA SER A 3 12.85 5.62 2.21
C SER A 3 11.36 5.68 1.92
N LEU A 4 10.56 6.29 2.80
CA LEU A 4 9.14 6.51 2.60
C LEU A 4 8.88 7.98 2.32
N VAL A 5 8.13 8.27 1.26
CA VAL A 5 7.82 9.64 0.84
C VAL A 5 6.31 9.80 0.75
N GLY A 6 5.75 10.71 1.53
CA GLY A 6 4.36 11.13 1.41
C GLY A 6 4.23 12.38 0.57
N ILE A 7 3.38 12.37 -0.46
CA ILE A 7 3.11 13.51 -1.33
C ILE A 7 1.67 13.97 -1.12
N GLY A 8 1.50 15.20 -0.69
CA GLY A 8 0.21 15.78 -0.30
C GLY A 8 -0.12 15.57 1.17
N ASN A 9 -1.17 16.22 1.64
CA ASN A 9 -1.49 16.32 3.06
C ASN A 9 -1.74 14.95 3.72
N PHE A 10 -2.69 14.19 3.21
CA PHE A 10 -3.04 12.88 3.78
C PHE A 10 -1.87 11.90 3.72
N CYS A 11 -1.14 11.85 2.61
CA CYS A 11 -0.01 10.94 2.46
C CYS A 11 1.19 11.34 3.32
N SER A 12 1.37 12.63 3.61
CA SER A 12 2.37 13.12 4.57
C SER A 12 2.05 12.68 5.99
N GLU A 13 0.79 12.79 6.42
CA GLU A 13 0.33 12.28 7.72
C GLU A 13 0.45 10.76 7.82
N LEU A 14 0.13 10.04 6.74
CA LEU A 14 0.25 8.59 6.69
C LEU A 14 1.71 8.14 6.84
N VAL A 15 2.61 8.73 6.08
CA VAL A 15 4.04 8.38 6.13
C VAL A 15 4.63 8.66 7.52
N ASP A 16 4.12 9.66 8.22
CA ASP A 16 4.54 9.96 9.57
C ASP A 16 4.26 8.82 10.57
N LYS A 17 3.18 8.08 10.39
CA LYS A 17 2.90 6.91 11.24
C LYS A 17 4.04 5.89 11.23
N PHE A 18 4.86 5.87 10.17
CA PHE A 18 6.03 4.98 10.10
C PHE A 18 7.24 5.49 10.89
N SER A 19 7.26 6.74 11.32
CA SER A 19 8.41 7.32 12.07
C SER A 19 8.71 6.61 13.40
N GLN A 20 7.73 5.88 13.96
CA GLN A 20 7.90 5.05 15.13
C GLN A 20 8.74 3.77 14.88
N TYR A 21 8.97 3.40 13.62
CA TYR A 21 9.68 2.19 13.25
C TYR A 21 11.07 2.52 12.70
N PRO A 22 12.16 2.00 13.30
CA PRO A 22 13.52 2.41 12.97
C PRO A 22 14.02 2.00 11.58
N GLN A 23 13.30 1.11 10.89
CA GLN A 23 13.67 0.64 9.55
C GLN A 23 13.27 1.60 8.43
N TYR A 24 12.55 2.70 8.73
CA TYR A 24 12.09 3.66 7.74
C TYR A 24 12.71 5.04 7.95
N ASN A 25 13.10 5.66 6.84
CA ASN A 25 13.35 7.10 6.77
C ASN A 25 12.14 7.77 6.12
N THR A 26 11.48 8.66 6.85
CA THR A 26 10.23 9.29 6.41
C THR A 26 10.47 10.71 5.91
N TYR A 27 9.89 11.04 4.75
CA TYR A 27 9.95 12.33 4.09
C TYR A 27 8.56 12.77 3.66
N SER A 28 8.28 14.07 3.72
CA SER A 28 7.01 14.63 3.30
C SER A 28 7.23 15.73 2.26
N ILE A 29 6.39 15.78 1.23
CA ILE A 29 6.36 16.82 0.20
C ILE A 29 4.95 17.40 0.19
N ASP A 30 4.79 18.66 0.57
CA ASP A 30 3.47 19.27 0.70
C ASP A 30 3.52 20.78 0.43
N THR A 31 2.37 21.39 0.28
CA THR A 31 2.17 22.84 0.20
C THR A 31 2.09 23.50 1.59
N ILE A 32 1.84 22.69 2.62
CA ILE A 32 1.70 23.12 4.02
C ILE A 32 2.78 22.44 4.86
N LYS A 33 3.36 23.17 5.80
CA LYS A 33 4.33 22.59 6.73
C LYS A 33 3.62 21.79 7.81
N ASN A 34 3.63 20.50 7.68
CA ASN A 34 3.06 19.62 8.70
C ASN A 34 4.11 19.19 9.75
N LYS A 35 5.41 19.16 9.40
CA LYS A 35 6.53 18.65 10.23
C LYS A 35 7.87 19.30 9.91
N SER A 36 8.89 18.95 10.72
CA SER A 36 10.27 19.40 10.55
C SER A 36 10.88 18.96 9.22
N ASP A 37 10.60 17.73 8.78
CA ASP A 37 11.18 17.12 7.58
C ASP A 37 10.20 17.17 6.38
N THR A 38 9.49 18.30 6.24
CA THR A 38 8.60 18.54 5.10
C THR A 38 9.30 19.47 4.10
N PHE A 39 9.40 19.01 2.85
CA PHE A 39 9.75 19.89 1.74
C PHE A 39 8.50 20.65 1.29
N ILE A 40 8.51 21.97 1.53
CA ILE A 40 7.39 22.83 1.19
C ILE A 40 7.51 23.28 -0.25
N ILE A 41 6.50 23.03 -1.05
CA ILE A 41 6.38 23.55 -2.42
C ILE A 41 5.28 24.62 -2.49
N SER A 42 5.37 25.49 -3.48
CA SER A 42 4.32 26.49 -3.72
C SER A 42 3.01 25.80 -4.13
N GLN A 43 1.89 26.33 -3.70
CA GLN A 43 0.60 25.87 -4.15
C GLN A 43 0.34 26.34 -5.60
N PHE A 44 -0.07 25.42 -6.46
CA PHE A 44 -0.43 25.68 -7.85
C PHE A 44 -1.87 25.26 -8.11
N LYS A 45 -2.43 25.73 -9.23
CA LYS A 45 -3.85 25.53 -9.54
C LYS A 45 -4.21 24.14 -10.06
N ASN A 46 -3.26 23.47 -10.72
CA ASN A 46 -3.47 22.17 -11.35
C ASN A 46 -2.15 21.37 -11.45
N SER A 47 -2.27 20.11 -11.81
CA SER A 47 -1.15 19.18 -11.92
C SER A 47 -0.09 19.55 -12.96
N GLU A 48 -0.49 20.17 -14.09
CA GLU A 48 0.45 20.67 -15.08
C GLU A 48 1.37 21.77 -14.52
N GLU A 49 0.82 22.66 -13.69
CA GLU A 49 1.61 23.71 -13.06
C GLU A 49 2.59 23.12 -12.05
N TYR A 50 2.21 22.09 -11.29
CA TYR A 50 3.13 21.37 -10.41
C TYR A 50 4.27 20.70 -11.18
N GLU A 51 3.98 20.09 -12.32
CA GLU A 51 4.98 19.47 -13.18
C GLU A 51 5.93 20.52 -13.77
N LYS A 52 5.39 21.63 -14.32
CA LYS A 52 6.17 22.72 -14.94
C LYS A 52 7.10 23.43 -13.96
N ASN A 53 6.62 23.60 -12.71
CA ASN A 53 7.38 24.30 -11.65
C ASN A 53 8.09 23.32 -10.71
N TYR A 54 8.43 22.14 -11.19
CA TYR A 54 9.20 21.16 -10.41
C TYR A 54 10.52 21.78 -9.93
N SER A 55 10.78 21.66 -8.63
CA SER A 55 11.99 22.18 -8.02
C SER A 55 13.09 21.12 -7.99
N GLU A 56 14.22 21.38 -8.65
CA GLU A 56 15.40 20.50 -8.60
C GLU A 56 15.95 20.30 -7.18
N LYS A 57 15.61 21.18 -6.24
CA LYS A 57 15.97 21.02 -4.82
C LYS A 57 15.33 19.78 -4.20
N LEU A 58 14.19 19.29 -4.75
CA LEU A 58 13.56 18.04 -4.34
C LEU A 58 14.49 16.83 -4.56
N ASN A 59 15.35 16.88 -5.58
CA ASN A 59 16.27 15.80 -5.90
C ASN A 59 17.31 15.57 -4.80
N SER A 60 17.66 16.63 -4.06
CA SER A 60 18.62 16.59 -2.95
C SER A 60 17.96 16.55 -1.57
N PHE A 61 16.63 16.56 -1.52
CA PHE A 61 15.87 16.53 -0.26
C PHE A 61 15.97 15.16 0.41
N ILE A 62 15.84 14.07 -0.38
CA ILE A 62 16.04 12.72 0.10
C ILE A 62 17.52 12.41 0.13
N LYS A 63 18.11 12.47 1.31
CA LYS A 63 19.56 12.39 1.51
C LYS A 63 20.10 10.97 1.69
N ASP A 64 19.21 10.01 1.96
CA ASP A 64 19.64 8.63 2.13
C ASP A 64 19.91 7.94 0.78
N GLU A 65 20.75 6.91 0.84
CA GLU A 65 21.11 6.07 -0.32
C GLU A 65 20.44 4.69 -0.24
N ASN A 66 19.26 4.59 0.42
CA ASN A 66 18.54 3.33 0.54
C ASN A 66 18.23 2.74 -0.85
N GLU A 67 18.37 1.43 -1.00
CA GLU A 67 18.09 0.72 -2.26
C GLU A 67 16.61 0.79 -2.66
N GLU A 68 15.73 1.05 -1.70
CA GLU A 68 14.29 1.02 -1.88
C GLU A 68 13.67 2.36 -1.47
N ILE A 69 12.79 2.85 -2.33
CA ILE A 69 11.96 4.03 -2.08
C ILE A 69 10.49 3.66 -2.30
N SER A 70 9.65 4.02 -1.35
CA SER A 70 8.20 3.83 -1.40
C SER A 70 7.52 5.18 -1.35
N VAL A 71 6.69 5.48 -2.36
CA VAL A 71 6.01 6.77 -2.48
C VAL A 71 4.51 6.58 -2.29
N PHE A 72 3.96 7.31 -1.34
CA PHE A 72 2.53 7.39 -1.05
C PHE A 72 1.97 8.65 -1.68
N LEU A 73 0.94 8.51 -2.52
CA LEU A 73 0.29 9.64 -3.17
C LEU A 73 -1.20 9.40 -3.37
N ASP A 74 -1.98 10.49 -3.34
CA ASP A 74 -3.35 10.54 -3.83
C ASP A 74 -3.31 11.08 -5.26
N GLY A 75 -3.72 10.25 -6.23
CA GLY A 75 -3.62 10.61 -7.64
C GLY A 75 -4.58 11.71 -8.08
N SER A 76 -5.61 11.99 -7.30
CA SER A 76 -6.58 13.06 -7.58
C SER A 76 -6.09 14.45 -7.16
N GLU A 77 -5.12 14.52 -6.25
CA GLU A 77 -4.55 15.80 -5.81
C GLU A 77 -3.67 16.42 -6.90
N GLY A 78 -3.77 17.75 -7.12
CA GLY A 78 -2.96 18.46 -8.10
C GLY A 78 -1.46 18.27 -7.92
N ILE A 79 -0.99 18.18 -6.66
CA ILE A 79 0.43 17.95 -6.32
C ILE A 79 0.97 16.64 -6.90
N SER A 80 0.12 15.65 -7.19
CA SER A 80 0.52 14.38 -7.83
C SER A 80 1.15 14.58 -9.21
N GLY A 81 0.92 15.73 -9.85
CA GLY A 81 1.51 16.07 -11.15
C GLY A 81 3.04 16.09 -11.16
N LEU A 82 3.69 16.29 -10.02
CA LEU A 82 5.15 16.27 -9.93
C LEU A 82 5.75 14.85 -9.92
N ILE A 83 4.92 13.80 -9.75
CA ILE A 83 5.38 12.46 -9.38
C ILE A 83 6.38 11.87 -10.38
N LEU A 84 6.13 11.98 -11.67
CA LEU A 84 6.98 11.35 -12.68
C LEU A 84 8.37 11.97 -12.71
N ARG A 85 8.47 13.31 -12.66
CA ARG A 85 9.75 14.00 -12.56
C ARG A 85 10.49 13.70 -11.27
N PHE A 86 9.75 13.58 -10.17
CA PHE A 86 10.33 13.20 -8.88
C PHE A 86 10.94 11.80 -8.96
N LEU A 87 10.19 10.80 -9.48
CA LEU A 87 10.64 9.41 -9.57
C LEU A 87 11.81 9.19 -10.54
N GLU A 88 11.98 10.05 -11.55
CA GLU A 88 13.12 10.00 -12.47
C GLU A 88 14.48 10.03 -11.76
N ASN A 89 14.55 10.69 -10.60
CA ASN A 89 15.77 10.80 -9.81
C ASN A 89 16.13 9.50 -9.09
N PHE A 90 15.19 8.56 -9.01
CA PHE A 90 15.34 7.33 -8.24
C PHE A 90 15.30 6.07 -9.12
N LYS A 91 15.45 6.20 -10.45
CA LYS A 91 15.41 5.09 -11.42
C LYS A 91 16.37 3.94 -11.13
N ASN A 92 17.43 4.18 -10.35
CA ASN A 92 18.40 3.17 -9.93
C ASN A 92 18.01 2.45 -8.63
N ARG A 93 16.89 2.85 -7.99
CA ARG A 93 16.36 2.24 -6.77
C ARG A 93 15.16 1.36 -7.09
N LYS A 94 14.80 0.48 -6.16
CA LYS A 94 13.52 -0.24 -6.21
C LYS A 94 12.40 0.71 -5.79
N ILE A 95 11.56 1.08 -6.74
CA ILE A 95 10.46 2.03 -6.53
C ILE A 95 9.17 1.28 -6.27
N ASN A 96 8.51 1.54 -5.14
CA ASN A 96 7.17 1.08 -4.84
C ASN A 96 6.21 2.26 -4.80
N ILE A 97 5.07 2.13 -5.44
CA ILE A 97 4.00 3.13 -5.46
C ILE A 97 2.86 2.65 -4.57
N TYR A 98 2.53 3.42 -3.55
CA TYR A 98 1.36 3.26 -2.70
C TYR A 98 0.33 4.29 -3.12
N TYR A 99 -0.61 3.86 -3.94
CA TYR A 99 -1.61 4.74 -4.55
C TYR A 99 -2.87 4.77 -3.70
N ILE A 100 -3.19 5.94 -3.19
CA ILE A 100 -4.40 6.18 -2.40
C ILE A 100 -5.45 6.78 -3.33
N ARG A 101 -6.56 6.10 -3.49
CA ARG A 101 -7.69 6.58 -4.26
C ARG A 101 -8.71 7.20 -3.32
N SER A 102 -8.99 8.46 -3.52
CA SER A 102 -10.04 9.18 -2.82
C SER A 102 -11.43 8.87 -3.38
N ASP A 103 -12.49 9.29 -2.67
CA ASP A 103 -13.87 9.16 -3.15
C ASP A 103 -14.10 10.05 -4.37
N LEU A 104 -14.10 9.41 -5.54
CA LEU A 104 -14.26 10.11 -6.81
C LEU A 104 -15.67 10.68 -6.99
N GLU A 105 -16.70 10.19 -6.28
CA GLU A 105 -18.05 10.73 -6.39
C GLU A 105 -18.14 12.15 -5.83
N LEU A 106 -17.32 12.46 -4.83
CA LEU A 106 -17.25 13.78 -4.20
C LEU A 106 -16.35 14.78 -4.95
N MET A 107 -15.70 14.34 -6.04
CA MET A 107 -14.71 15.13 -6.77
C MET A 107 -15.26 15.76 -8.05
N GLY A 108 -14.66 16.88 -8.46
CA GLY A 108 -14.91 17.50 -9.74
C GLY A 108 -14.32 16.72 -10.93
N ASN A 109 -14.66 17.14 -12.14
CA ASN A 109 -14.21 16.44 -13.37
C ASN A 109 -12.69 16.50 -13.57
N ILE A 110 -12.04 17.56 -13.10
CA ILE A 110 -10.59 17.74 -13.23
C ILE A 110 -9.86 16.73 -12.34
N GLU A 111 -10.27 16.62 -11.09
CA GLU A 111 -9.69 15.66 -10.12
C GLU A 111 -9.93 14.21 -10.56
N LYS A 112 -11.11 13.89 -11.08
CA LYS A 112 -11.43 12.58 -11.67
C LYS A 112 -10.52 12.24 -12.85
N LEU A 113 -10.30 13.21 -13.74
CA LEU A 113 -9.41 13.03 -14.88
C LEU A 113 -7.95 12.85 -14.43
N GLN A 114 -7.52 13.64 -13.45
CA GLN A 114 -6.19 13.55 -12.86
C GLN A 114 -5.95 12.17 -12.23
N ASP A 115 -6.90 11.69 -11.41
CA ASP A 115 -6.85 10.33 -10.84
C ASP A 115 -6.72 9.28 -11.94
N LYS A 116 -7.58 9.35 -12.96
CA LYS A 116 -7.57 8.39 -14.07
C LYS A 116 -6.23 8.33 -14.79
N ILE A 117 -5.63 9.48 -15.08
CA ILE A 117 -4.34 9.58 -15.78
C ILE A 117 -3.23 9.03 -14.88
N SER A 118 -3.11 9.51 -13.65
CA SER A 118 -2.09 9.08 -12.70
C SER A 118 -2.16 7.59 -12.41
N PHE A 119 -3.36 7.07 -12.16
CA PHE A 119 -3.62 5.65 -11.90
C PHE A 119 -3.17 4.77 -13.07
N SER A 120 -3.51 5.16 -14.30
CA SER A 120 -3.17 4.39 -15.49
C SER A 120 -1.67 4.42 -15.79
N ILE A 121 -1.05 5.60 -15.77
CA ILE A 121 0.38 5.75 -16.10
C ILE A 121 1.27 5.02 -15.10
N LEU A 122 1.01 5.15 -13.80
CA LEU A 122 1.82 4.51 -12.77
C LEU A 122 1.73 2.97 -12.81
N GLN A 123 0.58 2.43 -13.15
CA GLN A 123 0.42 0.99 -13.39
C GLN A 123 1.19 0.52 -14.63
N GLU A 124 1.15 1.27 -15.74
CA GLU A 124 1.90 0.92 -16.95
C GLU A 124 3.41 0.91 -16.69
N TYR A 125 3.95 1.87 -15.96
CA TYR A 125 5.35 1.87 -15.56
C TYR A 125 5.68 0.70 -14.63
N THR A 126 4.77 0.33 -13.75
CA THR A 126 4.94 -0.86 -12.91
C THR A 126 4.94 -2.14 -13.74
N ARG A 127 3.98 -2.27 -14.67
CA ARG A 127 3.89 -3.43 -15.56
C ARG A 127 5.13 -3.57 -16.45
N SER A 128 5.68 -2.47 -16.94
CA SER A 128 6.91 -2.47 -17.75
C SER A 128 8.16 -2.86 -16.96
N GLY A 129 8.09 -2.90 -15.63
CA GLY A 129 9.21 -3.22 -14.75
C GLY A 129 10.03 -2.04 -14.31
N LEU A 130 9.65 -0.81 -14.66
CA LEU A 130 10.31 0.40 -14.17
C LEU A 130 10.10 0.59 -12.67
N PHE A 131 8.90 0.25 -12.18
CA PHE A 131 8.61 0.20 -10.74
C PHE A 131 8.53 -1.25 -10.26
N GLN A 132 8.92 -1.46 -9.00
CA GLN A 132 8.91 -2.77 -8.36
C GLN A 132 7.48 -3.23 -8.07
N SER A 133 6.64 -2.33 -7.55
CA SER A 133 5.25 -2.62 -7.24
C SER A 133 4.37 -1.36 -7.30
N PHE A 134 3.08 -1.59 -7.56
CA PHE A 134 1.99 -0.62 -7.42
C PHE A 134 0.95 -1.21 -6.49
N ILE A 135 0.78 -0.60 -5.32
CA ILE A 135 -0.15 -1.05 -4.29
C ILE A 135 -1.31 -0.05 -4.23
N ALA A 136 -2.52 -0.51 -4.54
CA ALA A 136 -3.71 0.32 -4.56
C ALA A 136 -4.49 0.24 -3.24
N PHE A 137 -5.00 1.39 -2.80
CA PHE A 137 -5.92 1.57 -1.68
C PHE A 137 -7.10 2.41 -2.15
N ASP A 138 -8.29 2.08 -1.69
CA ASP A 138 -9.53 2.82 -1.94
C ASP A 138 -10.10 3.31 -0.61
N LYS A 139 -10.18 4.63 -0.42
CA LYS A 139 -10.67 5.22 0.82
C LYS A 139 -12.09 4.78 1.14
N ILE A 140 -12.96 4.62 0.13
CA ILE A 140 -14.35 4.15 0.34
C ILE A 140 -14.37 2.75 0.97
N ASN A 141 -13.54 1.82 0.47
CA ASN A 141 -13.47 0.47 1.01
C ASN A 141 -12.91 0.45 2.43
N LEU A 142 -11.90 1.28 2.70
CA LEU A 142 -11.31 1.43 4.02
C LEU A 142 -12.28 2.07 5.02
N GLU A 143 -13.03 3.08 4.62
CA GLU A 143 -14.07 3.72 5.44
C GLU A 143 -15.19 2.74 5.83
N LYS A 144 -15.61 1.87 4.91
CA LYS A 144 -16.55 0.78 5.24
C LYS A 144 -16.03 -0.14 6.34
N MET A 145 -14.72 -0.38 6.40
CA MET A 145 -14.09 -1.17 7.46
C MET A 145 -14.01 -0.42 8.79
N LEU A 146 -14.01 0.90 8.75
CA LEU A 146 -13.95 1.82 9.88
C LEU A 146 -15.31 2.44 10.25
N ALA A 147 -16.41 1.81 9.87
CA ALA A 147 -17.78 2.35 9.99
C ALA A 147 -18.19 2.82 11.41
N ASN A 148 -17.48 2.37 12.46
CA ASN A 148 -17.73 2.76 13.85
C ASN A 148 -16.81 3.90 14.34
N VAL A 149 -15.95 4.45 13.48
CA VAL A 149 -15.02 5.52 13.83
C VAL A 149 -15.72 6.87 13.65
N SER A 150 -15.54 7.78 14.60
CA SER A 150 -16.05 9.14 14.50
C SER A 150 -15.40 9.89 13.33
N ILE A 151 -16.17 10.76 12.68
CA ILE A 151 -15.70 11.60 11.57
C ILE A 151 -14.46 12.44 11.92
N LEU A 152 -14.29 12.81 13.19
CA LEU A 152 -13.12 13.57 13.66
C LEU A 152 -11.81 12.76 13.61
N TYR A 153 -11.90 11.45 13.62
CA TYR A 153 -10.74 10.53 13.67
C TYR A 153 -10.62 9.67 12.42
N ILE A 154 -11.49 9.83 11.42
CA ILE A 154 -11.51 8.93 10.26
C ILE A 154 -10.20 8.97 9.48
N ASN A 155 -9.66 10.14 9.18
CA ASN A 155 -8.41 10.27 8.43
C ASN A 155 -7.23 9.67 9.20
N ASP A 156 -7.14 9.92 10.52
CA ASP A 156 -6.10 9.34 11.36
C ASP A 156 -6.20 7.82 11.41
N SER A 157 -7.41 7.27 11.51
CA SER A 157 -7.66 5.82 11.51
C SER A 157 -7.40 5.18 10.15
N LEU A 158 -7.69 5.87 9.04
CA LEU A 158 -7.33 5.43 7.69
C LEU A 158 -5.81 5.36 7.52
N ALA A 159 -5.11 6.43 7.94
CA ALA A 159 -3.65 6.47 7.90
C ALA A 159 -3.02 5.37 8.75
N GLU A 160 -3.56 5.11 9.95
CA GLU A 160 -3.11 4.04 10.84
C GLU A 160 -3.35 2.65 10.24
N LEU A 161 -4.53 2.40 9.65
CA LEU A 161 -4.86 1.11 9.03
C LEU A 161 -3.95 0.81 7.84
N ILE A 162 -3.70 1.79 6.97
CA ILE A 162 -2.81 1.64 5.81
C ILE A 162 -1.36 1.44 6.27
N SER A 163 -0.87 2.29 7.17
CA SER A 163 0.52 2.25 7.61
C SER A 163 0.85 0.98 8.39
N SER A 164 0.00 0.58 9.34
CA SER A 164 0.20 -0.63 10.13
C SER A 164 0.16 -1.89 9.26
N THR A 165 -0.82 -2.00 8.36
CA THR A 165 -0.91 -3.15 7.44
C THR A 165 0.32 -3.22 6.52
N SER A 166 0.72 -2.09 5.95
CA SER A 166 1.91 -2.01 5.07
C SER A 166 3.19 -2.36 5.83
N HIS A 167 3.32 -1.87 7.07
CA HIS A 167 4.43 -2.20 7.94
C HIS A 167 4.52 -3.70 8.23
N TYR A 168 3.43 -4.32 8.67
CA TYR A 168 3.44 -5.74 9.02
C TYR A 168 3.66 -6.64 7.81
N ILE A 169 3.09 -6.34 6.65
CA ILE A 169 3.37 -7.07 5.41
C ILE A 169 4.87 -6.97 5.07
N ASN A 170 5.46 -5.77 5.20
CA ASN A 170 6.90 -5.61 4.98
C ASN A 170 7.72 -6.40 6.00
N VAL A 171 7.40 -6.38 7.28
CA VAL A 171 8.07 -7.17 8.32
C VAL A 171 8.01 -8.66 7.97
N TYR A 172 6.81 -9.18 7.66
CA TYR A 172 6.62 -10.60 7.37
C TYR A 172 7.30 -11.06 6.06
N ASN A 173 7.53 -10.16 5.12
CA ASN A 173 8.34 -10.46 3.94
C ASN A 173 9.85 -10.61 4.26
N ASN A 174 10.31 -10.08 5.39
CA ASN A 174 11.72 -10.03 5.79
C ASN A 174 12.08 -10.95 6.97
N ILE A 175 11.11 -11.67 7.54
CA ILE A 175 11.36 -12.64 8.60
C ILE A 175 10.95 -14.05 8.17
N LYS A 176 11.60 -15.05 8.79
CA LYS A 176 11.32 -16.46 8.48
C LYS A 176 10.01 -16.91 9.12
N PRO A 177 9.05 -17.48 8.34
CA PRO A 177 7.84 -18.06 8.89
C PRO A 177 8.09 -19.36 9.67
N VAL A 178 7.21 -19.68 10.61
CA VAL A 178 7.19 -20.99 11.30
C VAL A 178 6.81 -22.11 10.32
N LEU A 179 5.88 -21.83 9.43
CA LEU A 179 5.45 -22.73 8.36
C LEU A 179 5.07 -21.92 7.13
N SER A 180 5.42 -22.45 5.95
CA SER A 180 5.12 -21.79 4.66
C SER A 180 4.91 -22.85 3.57
N ASN A 181 4.07 -22.53 2.58
CA ASN A 181 4.06 -23.21 1.29
C ASN A 181 4.74 -22.38 0.19
N THR A 182 5.31 -21.24 0.54
CA THR A 182 6.03 -20.36 -0.39
C THR A 182 7.47 -20.86 -0.53
N ILE A 183 7.85 -21.24 -1.75
CA ILE A 183 9.23 -21.65 -2.05
C ILE A 183 10.06 -20.42 -2.45
N GLU A 184 9.45 -19.47 -3.17
CA GLU A 184 10.03 -18.19 -3.56
C GLU A 184 8.96 -17.10 -3.56
N LEU A 185 9.37 -15.85 -3.30
CA LEU A 185 8.49 -14.70 -3.47
C LEU A 185 8.07 -14.63 -4.94
N SER A 186 6.77 -14.62 -5.18
CA SER A 186 6.23 -14.62 -6.53
C SER A 186 6.47 -13.28 -7.21
N ASN A 187 7.05 -13.33 -8.41
CA ASN A 187 7.20 -12.17 -9.29
C ASN A 187 6.01 -12.05 -10.30
N LEU A 188 4.92 -12.80 -10.09
CA LEU A 188 3.84 -12.93 -11.07
C LEU A 188 3.03 -11.65 -11.27
N GLY A 189 2.83 -10.84 -10.25
CA GLY A 189 2.06 -9.61 -10.37
C GLY A 189 2.69 -8.46 -9.58
N ARG A 190 2.91 -7.34 -10.26
CA ARG A 190 3.46 -6.13 -9.64
C ARG A 190 2.37 -5.16 -9.19
N ILE A 191 1.14 -5.32 -9.70
CA ILE A 191 -0.04 -4.57 -9.27
C ILE A 191 -0.67 -5.36 -8.12
N GLN A 192 -0.88 -4.70 -6.98
CA GLN A 192 -1.23 -5.34 -5.72
C GLN A 192 -2.33 -4.57 -5.00
N ALA A 193 -3.08 -5.30 -4.19
CA ALA A 193 -3.92 -4.73 -3.14
C ALA A 193 -3.69 -5.49 -1.83
N TYR A 194 -3.77 -4.77 -0.73
CA TYR A 194 -3.74 -5.36 0.60
C TYR A 194 -5.15 -5.63 1.10
N GLY A 195 -5.26 -6.49 2.07
CA GLY A 195 -6.53 -6.81 2.70
C GLY A 195 -6.35 -7.54 4.01
N LEU A 196 -7.45 -7.69 4.72
CA LEU A 196 -7.53 -8.40 5.99
C LEU A 196 -8.52 -9.57 5.88
N SER A 197 -8.23 -10.65 6.58
CA SER A 197 -9.09 -11.81 6.69
C SER A 197 -9.06 -12.37 8.13
N GLU A 198 -9.75 -13.44 8.34
CA GLU A 198 -9.78 -14.18 9.61
C GLU A 198 -9.37 -15.64 9.38
N ILE A 199 -8.86 -16.31 10.41
CA ILE A 199 -8.50 -17.72 10.33
C ILE A 199 -9.78 -18.56 10.10
N GLY A 200 -9.76 -19.37 9.03
CA GLY A 200 -10.90 -20.21 8.64
C GLY A 200 -11.95 -19.50 7.77
N ASN A 201 -11.77 -18.21 7.48
CA ASN A 201 -12.65 -17.45 6.60
C ASN A 201 -12.00 -17.28 5.22
N THR A 202 -12.71 -17.59 4.15
CA THR A 202 -12.24 -17.42 2.77
C THR A 202 -12.44 -16.01 2.23
N GLN A 203 -13.29 -15.20 2.88
CA GLN A 203 -13.52 -13.82 2.50
C GLN A 203 -12.35 -12.95 2.94
N VAL A 204 -11.90 -12.09 2.03
CA VAL A 204 -10.90 -11.07 2.29
C VAL A 204 -11.56 -9.70 2.15
N LYS A 205 -11.38 -8.87 3.15
CA LYS A 205 -11.76 -7.45 3.09
C LYS A 205 -10.63 -6.71 2.40
N TRP A 206 -10.78 -6.48 1.09
CA TRP A 206 -9.76 -5.81 0.28
C TRP A 206 -9.79 -4.31 0.50
N PHE A 207 -8.63 -3.70 0.60
CA PHE A 207 -8.47 -2.23 0.66
C PHE A 207 -8.67 -1.59 -0.72
N PHE A 208 -8.45 -2.37 -1.78
CA PHE A 208 -8.80 -2.06 -3.15
C PHE A 208 -9.23 -3.36 -3.84
N GLU A 209 -10.35 -3.37 -4.54
CA GLU A 209 -10.81 -4.54 -5.25
C GLU A 209 -10.09 -4.68 -6.60
N LEU A 210 -9.20 -5.65 -6.69
CA LEU A 210 -8.52 -5.98 -7.93
C LEU A 210 -9.40 -6.87 -8.81
N ASN A 211 -9.45 -6.54 -10.09
CA ASN A 211 -9.96 -7.46 -11.10
C ASN A 211 -8.90 -8.51 -11.46
N ASN A 212 -9.34 -9.74 -11.70
CA ASN A 212 -8.47 -10.83 -12.15
C ASN A 212 -7.28 -11.08 -11.20
N ILE A 213 -7.54 -11.29 -9.93
CA ILE A 213 -6.51 -11.70 -8.98
C ILE A 213 -5.93 -13.05 -9.42
N GLU A 214 -4.62 -13.10 -9.66
CA GLU A 214 -3.91 -14.32 -10.08
C GLU A 214 -3.24 -15.04 -8.90
N GLU A 215 -2.89 -14.28 -7.87
CA GLU A 215 -2.24 -14.82 -6.67
C GLU A 215 -2.71 -14.09 -5.41
N ILE A 216 -2.91 -14.85 -4.33
CA ILE A 216 -3.12 -14.33 -2.98
C ILE A 216 -2.06 -14.92 -2.06
N THR A 217 -1.36 -14.06 -1.32
CA THR A 217 -0.49 -14.46 -0.23
C THR A 217 -1.16 -14.13 1.10
N TYR A 218 -1.35 -15.12 1.95
CA TYR A 218 -1.80 -14.97 3.33
C TYR A 218 -0.63 -14.94 4.29
N TYR A 219 -0.61 -13.97 5.19
CA TYR A 219 0.33 -13.84 6.30
C TYR A 219 -0.46 -14.04 7.60
N PHE A 220 -0.41 -15.24 8.16
CA PHE A 220 -1.05 -15.61 9.41
C PHE A 220 -0.17 -15.21 10.59
N ALA A 221 -0.44 -14.09 11.22
CA ALA A 221 0.22 -13.60 12.42
C ALA A 221 -0.53 -14.15 13.64
N ILE A 222 -0.01 -15.22 14.24
CA ILE A 222 -0.73 -16.00 15.24
C ILE A 222 -0.06 -15.90 16.60
N ASN A 223 -0.88 -15.64 17.62
CA ASN A 223 -0.41 -15.62 19.00
C ASN A 223 0.25 -16.94 19.41
N SER A 224 1.39 -16.87 20.10
CA SER A 224 2.16 -18.03 20.60
C SER A 224 1.32 -19.03 21.37
N ASN A 225 0.38 -18.56 22.20
CA ASN A 225 -0.50 -19.45 22.96
C ASN A 225 -1.49 -20.18 22.08
N THR A 226 -2.03 -19.51 21.04
CA THR A 226 -2.93 -20.14 20.05
C THR A 226 -2.20 -21.23 19.28
N LEU A 227 -0.97 -20.95 18.80
CA LEU A 227 -0.13 -21.94 18.12
C LEU A 227 0.13 -23.19 18.96
N LYS A 228 0.34 -23.03 20.27
CA LYS A 228 0.63 -24.15 21.20
C LYS A 228 -0.63 -24.94 21.58
N LYS A 229 -1.78 -24.29 21.73
CA LYS A 229 -2.98 -24.90 22.31
C LYS A 229 -3.97 -25.42 21.25
N GLU A 230 -4.09 -24.76 20.10
CA GLU A 230 -5.12 -25.08 19.10
C GLU A 230 -4.65 -26.16 18.12
N LYS A 231 -4.93 -27.42 18.44
CA LYS A 231 -4.50 -28.60 17.65
C LYS A 231 -5.03 -28.61 16.21
N ASN A 232 -6.20 -28.03 15.95
CA ASN A 232 -6.86 -28.03 14.64
C ASN A 232 -6.54 -26.79 13.78
N LEU A 233 -5.69 -25.91 14.26
CA LEU A 233 -5.39 -24.64 13.62
C LEU A 233 -4.82 -24.82 12.20
N LEU A 234 -3.84 -25.71 12.04
CA LEU A 234 -3.26 -25.99 10.73
C LEU A 234 -4.30 -26.55 9.75
N GLN A 235 -5.24 -27.37 10.22
CA GLN A 235 -6.31 -27.90 9.37
C GLN A 235 -7.28 -26.80 8.92
N LYS A 236 -7.63 -25.85 9.81
CA LYS A 236 -8.44 -24.68 9.45
C LYS A 236 -7.76 -23.85 8.36
N ILE A 237 -6.47 -23.53 8.52
CA ILE A 237 -5.69 -22.79 7.53
C ILE A 237 -5.64 -23.55 6.19
N LYS A 238 -5.35 -24.85 6.22
CA LYS A 238 -5.30 -25.66 4.99
C LYS A 238 -6.67 -25.72 4.28
N ASN A 239 -7.76 -25.79 5.01
CA ASN A 239 -9.09 -25.77 4.44
C ASN A 239 -9.40 -24.42 3.79
N GLN A 240 -9.11 -23.31 4.45
CA GLN A 240 -9.23 -21.96 3.90
C GLN A 240 -8.46 -21.81 2.57
N VAL A 241 -7.22 -22.24 2.55
CA VAL A 241 -6.36 -22.21 1.34
C VAL A 241 -6.97 -23.05 0.22
N LYS A 242 -7.39 -24.30 0.52
CA LYS A 242 -7.98 -25.19 -0.49
C LYS A 242 -9.29 -24.66 -1.08
N GLU A 243 -10.15 -24.08 -0.25
CA GLU A 243 -11.41 -23.49 -0.73
C GLU A 243 -11.13 -22.32 -1.67
N LYS A 244 -10.17 -21.44 -1.33
CA LYS A 244 -9.82 -20.31 -2.16
C LYS A 244 -9.12 -20.70 -3.47
N GLN A 245 -8.35 -21.80 -3.48
CA GLN A 245 -7.72 -22.34 -4.70
C GLN A 245 -8.73 -22.80 -5.75
N LYS A 246 -9.97 -23.15 -5.36
CA LYS A 246 -11.04 -23.50 -6.31
C LYS A 246 -11.43 -22.37 -7.25
N GLU A 247 -11.09 -21.14 -6.92
CA GLU A 247 -11.31 -19.95 -7.75
C GLU A 247 -10.25 -19.77 -8.85
N ASN A 248 -9.40 -20.77 -9.11
CA ASN A 248 -8.26 -20.71 -10.05
C ASN A 248 -7.22 -19.63 -9.70
N VAL A 249 -7.12 -19.29 -8.42
CA VAL A 249 -6.15 -18.35 -7.88
C VAL A 249 -5.01 -19.12 -7.21
N LYS A 250 -3.76 -18.74 -7.50
CA LYS A 250 -2.61 -19.30 -6.79
C LYS A 250 -2.59 -18.79 -5.35
N ILE A 251 -2.60 -19.70 -4.37
CA ILE A 251 -2.60 -19.34 -2.96
C ILE A 251 -1.26 -19.70 -2.31
N LEU A 252 -0.63 -18.68 -1.76
CA LEU A 252 0.54 -18.79 -0.90
C LEU A 252 0.13 -18.49 0.54
N PHE A 253 0.79 -19.13 1.50
CA PHE A 253 0.60 -18.80 2.90
C PHE A 253 1.87 -18.93 3.71
N ASN A 254 1.99 -18.08 4.70
CA ASN A 254 3.06 -18.04 5.67
C ASN A 254 2.46 -17.90 7.06
N ILE A 255 2.93 -18.68 8.03
CA ILE A 255 2.49 -18.64 9.42
C ILE A 255 3.64 -18.08 10.25
N TYR A 256 3.35 -17.06 11.05
CA TYR A 256 4.28 -16.39 11.94
C TYR A 256 3.80 -16.47 13.38
N GLU A 257 4.72 -16.74 14.28
CA GLU A 257 4.48 -16.64 15.72
C GLU A 257 4.59 -15.19 16.16
N THR A 258 3.62 -14.73 16.94
CA THR A 258 3.59 -13.35 17.47
C THR A 258 3.29 -13.32 18.94
N SER A 259 3.67 -12.21 19.60
CA SER A 259 3.31 -11.90 20.98
C SER A 259 1.99 -11.13 21.11
N TYR A 260 1.31 -10.83 20.01
CA TYR A 260 0.04 -10.09 20.03
C TYR A 260 -1.04 -10.89 20.75
N GLU A 261 -1.93 -10.21 21.45
CA GLU A 261 -3.07 -10.85 22.11
C GLU A 261 -4.06 -11.47 21.12
N GLN A 262 -4.19 -10.87 19.95
CA GLN A 262 -5.09 -11.31 18.89
C GLN A 262 -4.33 -11.89 17.68
N ASN A 263 -5.01 -12.74 16.94
CA ASN A 263 -4.52 -13.25 15.68
C ASN A 263 -4.91 -12.31 14.54
N PHE A 264 -3.99 -12.08 13.61
CA PHE A 264 -4.23 -11.26 12.42
C PHE A 264 -3.94 -12.09 11.17
N VAL A 265 -4.70 -11.83 10.10
CA VAL A 265 -4.46 -12.43 8.79
C VAL A 265 -4.37 -11.30 7.77
N TYR A 266 -3.16 -10.97 7.36
CA TYR A 266 -2.92 -10.00 6.30
C TYR A 266 -2.92 -10.73 4.97
N CYS A 267 -3.43 -10.07 3.93
CA CYS A 267 -3.55 -10.62 2.59
C CYS A 267 -2.93 -9.67 1.58
N VAL A 268 -2.23 -10.23 0.60
CA VAL A 268 -1.74 -9.50 -0.57
C VAL A 268 -2.28 -10.18 -1.81
N GLY A 269 -3.19 -9.51 -2.50
CA GLY A 269 -3.66 -9.89 -3.84
C GLY A 269 -2.74 -9.33 -4.90
N ARG A 270 -2.43 -10.13 -5.94
CA ARG A 270 -1.55 -9.73 -7.04
C ARG A 270 -2.15 -10.02 -8.38
N THR A 271 -1.89 -9.11 -9.32
CA THR A 271 -2.29 -9.27 -10.72
C THR A 271 -1.26 -8.62 -11.64
N LYS A 272 -1.19 -9.10 -12.87
CA LYS A 272 -0.43 -8.46 -13.96
C LYS A 272 -1.28 -7.53 -14.82
N PHE A 273 -2.59 -7.53 -14.61
CA PHE A 273 -3.52 -6.76 -15.41
C PHE A 273 -3.66 -5.34 -14.89
N ILE A 274 -3.66 -4.38 -15.81
CA ILE A 274 -3.98 -2.98 -15.51
C ILE A 274 -5.42 -2.91 -14.99
N GLN A 275 -5.60 -2.23 -13.88
CA GLN A 275 -6.91 -2.00 -13.28
C GLN A 275 -7.56 -0.78 -13.91
N SER A 276 -8.83 -0.90 -14.27
CA SER A 276 -9.59 0.24 -14.79
C SER A 276 -10.05 1.16 -13.66
N PRO A 277 -9.97 2.48 -13.83
CA PRO A 277 -10.46 3.42 -12.83
C PRO A 277 -12.01 3.44 -12.71
N ASN A 278 -12.74 2.81 -13.63
CA ASN A 278 -14.20 2.95 -13.78
C ASN A 278 -15.00 1.68 -13.43
N GLN A 279 -14.53 0.82 -12.52
CA GLN A 279 -15.30 -0.35 -12.12
C GLN A 279 -15.72 -0.21 -10.65
N THR A 280 -16.73 0.60 -10.44
CA THR A 280 -17.69 0.51 -9.32
C THR A 280 -19.10 0.43 -9.91
#